data_c5c0db3d47d095e3b34d52b73ea55ba7
#
_entry.id   c5c0db3d47d095e3b34d52b73ea55ba7
#
_cell.length_a   1.000
_cell.length_b   1.000
_cell.length_c   1.000
_cell.angle_alpha   90.00
_cell.angle_beta   90.00
_cell.angle_gamma   90.00
#
_symmetry.space_group_name_H-M   'P 1'
#
loop_
_entity.id
_entity.type
_entity.pdbx_description
1 polymer ?
#
loop_
_entity_poly.entity_id
_entity_poly.type
_entity_poly.pdbx_seq_one_letter_code
_entity_poly.pdbx_strand_id
1 'polypeptide(L)'
;MLTRRTDGSGAVTKFPYSKWFPAAHRDGSYGYETDGLLSIQPVEAPANFASLWKSWYRQAVPVPASVRLTEVAPVEGRRVYEIEHAATGGLRLRGWLAMPAGGGEPRAGVVHGHGYGGREAVDFSRVPGDAAVMFALARGQGRLNAGLGAPLPEDGHVLFGIESIDTYVLGRCAVDIWHAASALTEVVGDVPLYYVGESFGGGIGALAVPWDRRFVGATLVVPSFGHYDLRNSLACDGSGERVRSHVQLHPEAREVLRYFDASTAATFLKVPVRVECALWDNHVPPPGQFAVANGVACASSQGLGAELDLDIQPAGHVEYPGIQPVRQAAYAATKAHLGRSLEGAARRA
;
A
#
# COMPACT_ATOMS: atom_id res chain seq x y z
N MET A 1 19.46 -3.15 9.81
CA MET A 1 20.38 -2.00 9.93
C MET A 1 19.70 -0.82 9.25
N LEU A 2 19.26 0.20 10.02
CA LEU A 2 18.60 1.39 9.47
C LEU A 2 19.58 2.16 8.58
N THR A 3 19.40 2.12 7.28
CA THR A 3 20.17 2.97 6.36
C THR A 3 19.56 4.37 6.36
N ARG A 4 20.06 5.23 7.23
CA ARG A 4 19.77 6.67 7.19
C ARG A 4 20.43 7.26 5.94
N ARG A 5 19.67 7.82 5.00
CA ARG A 5 20.20 8.85 4.11
C ARG A 5 20.35 10.13 4.90
N THR A 6 21.49 10.32 5.54
CA THR A 6 21.95 11.63 5.99
C THR A 6 22.83 12.21 4.89
N ASP A 7 22.84 13.54 4.74
CA ASP A 7 23.77 14.27 3.89
C ASP A 7 25.26 14.13 4.32
N GLY A 8 25.56 13.17 5.17
CA GLY A 8 26.89 12.93 5.75
C GLY A 8 27.23 13.86 6.94
N SER A 9 26.38 14.83 7.29
CA SER A 9 26.66 15.79 8.37
C SER A 9 26.05 15.38 9.72
N GLY A 10 25.18 14.36 9.76
CA GLY A 10 24.43 13.97 10.96
C GLY A 10 23.36 14.98 11.40
N ALA A 11 23.24 16.10 10.72
CA ALA A 11 22.25 17.12 11.00
C ALA A 11 20.89 16.75 10.42
N VAL A 12 19.79 16.97 11.16
CA VAL A 12 18.43 16.85 10.67
C VAL A 12 18.21 17.93 9.61
N THR A 13 18.07 17.53 8.34
CA THR A 13 17.82 18.47 7.25
C THR A 13 16.46 19.12 7.44
N LYS A 14 16.42 20.42 7.82
CA LYS A 14 15.19 21.21 7.89
C LYS A 14 14.84 21.70 6.50
N PHE A 15 13.75 21.20 5.94
CA PHE A 15 13.23 21.65 4.66
C PHE A 15 12.48 22.98 4.80
N PRO A 16 12.57 23.89 3.83
CA PRO A 16 11.94 25.20 3.91
C PRO A 16 10.46 25.14 3.50
N TYR A 17 9.64 24.37 4.21
CA TYR A 17 8.23 24.12 3.87
C TYR A 17 7.40 25.39 3.70
N SER A 18 7.62 26.42 4.52
CA SER A 18 6.94 27.71 4.37
C SER A 18 7.25 28.42 3.04
N LYS A 19 8.42 28.16 2.44
CA LYS A 19 8.77 28.65 1.10
C LYS A 19 8.25 27.74 -0.01
N TRP A 20 8.24 26.43 0.22
CA TRP A 20 7.76 25.47 -0.76
C TRP A 20 6.24 25.47 -0.87
N PHE A 21 5.55 25.65 0.24
CA PHE A 21 4.10 25.53 0.35
C PHE A 21 3.47 26.78 0.99
N PRO A 22 3.67 28.00 0.40
CA PRO A 22 3.19 29.25 1.00
C PRO A 22 1.66 29.35 1.06
N ALA A 23 0.94 28.57 0.24
CA ALA A 23 -0.52 28.51 0.22
C ALA A 23 -1.10 27.35 1.06
N ALA A 24 -0.25 26.57 1.75
CA ALA A 24 -0.76 25.49 2.60
C ALA A 24 -1.55 26.07 3.78
N HIS A 25 -2.78 25.61 3.94
CA HIS A 25 -3.68 26.06 5.01
C HIS A 25 -3.39 25.41 6.38
N ARG A 26 -2.46 24.45 6.40
CA ARG A 26 -1.92 23.83 7.62
C ARG A 26 -0.46 23.38 7.44
N ASP A 27 0.24 23.21 8.54
CA ASP A 27 1.56 22.60 8.53
C ASP A 27 1.43 21.07 8.39
N GLY A 28 1.83 20.53 7.25
CA GLY A 28 1.79 19.08 6.97
C GLY A 28 2.83 18.25 7.71
N SER A 29 3.74 18.87 8.50
CA SER A 29 4.59 18.16 9.46
C SER A 29 3.86 17.86 10.77
N TYR A 30 2.76 18.55 11.05
CA TYR A 30 2.01 18.49 12.31
C TYR A 30 2.88 18.73 13.55
N GLY A 31 4.00 19.46 13.39
CA GLY A 31 4.95 19.73 14.45
C GLY A 31 5.87 18.57 14.84
N TYR A 32 5.84 17.48 14.07
CA TYR A 32 6.74 16.35 14.29
C TYR A 32 8.09 16.56 13.62
N GLU A 33 9.15 16.23 14.35
CA GLU A 33 10.49 16.05 13.82
C GLU A 33 10.79 14.56 13.60
N THR A 34 11.82 14.25 12.84
CA THR A 34 12.17 12.87 12.42
C THR A 34 12.30 11.92 13.62
N ASP A 35 12.98 12.33 14.69
CA ASP A 35 13.19 11.45 15.86
C ASP A 35 11.85 11.16 16.59
N GLY A 36 10.96 12.15 16.64
CA GLY A 36 9.60 11.97 17.16
C GLY A 36 8.80 10.96 16.30
N LEU A 37 8.88 11.08 14.98
CA LEU A 37 8.22 10.15 14.06
C LEU A 37 8.77 8.72 14.18
N LEU A 38 10.07 8.55 14.30
CA LEU A 38 10.73 7.24 14.47
C LEU A 38 10.42 6.59 15.82
N SER A 39 9.94 7.34 16.80
CA SER A 39 9.56 6.82 18.14
C SER A 39 8.09 6.39 18.26
N ILE A 40 7.25 6.69 17.27
CA ILE A 40 5.82 6.34 17.28
C ILE A 40 5.68 4.82 17.26
N GLN A 41 5.02 4.27 18.27
CA GLN A 41 4.77 2.83 18.33
C GLN A 41 3.57 2.44 17.44
N PRO A 42 3.57 1.25 16.81
CA PRO A 42 2.37 0.73 16.17
C PRO A 42 1.26 0.51 17.22
N VAL A 43 0.01 0.55 16.78
CA VAL A 43 -1.14 0.27 17.65
C VAL A 43 -1.15 -1.21 18.03
N GLU A 44 -1.42 -1.50 19.31
CA GLU A 44 -1.55 -2.87 19.80
C GLU A 44 -2.73 -3.59 19.12
N ALA A 45 -2.47 -4.82 18.66
CA ALA A 45 -3.45 -5.61 17.97
C ALA A 45 -4.60 -6.07 18.90
N PRO A 46 -5.87 -6.01 18.47
CA PRO A 46 -6.93 -6.75 19.15
C PRO A 46 -6.59 -8.25 19.25
N ALA A 47 -6.99 -8.91 20.34
CA ALA A 47 -6.61 -10.30 20.64
C ALA A 47 -6.88 -11.28 19.49
N ASN A 48 -7.97 -11.08 18.72
CA ASN A 48 -8.36 -11.94 17.60
C ASN A 48 -7.95 -11.39 16.22
N PHE A 49 -7.15 -10.31 16.16
CA PHE A 49 -6.74 -9.67 14.90
C PHE A 49 -6.16 -10.66 13.89
N ALA A 50 -5.11 -11.39 14.28
CA ALA A 50 -4.45 -12.32 13.37
C ALA A 50 -5.35 -13.51 12.95
N SER A 51 -6.22 -13.97 13.85
CA SER A 51 -7.14 -15.08 13.53
C SER A 51 -8.22 -14.64 12.55
N LEU A 52 -8.72 -13.41 12.65
CA LEU A 52 -9.67 -12.82 11.72
C LEU A 52 -9.07 -12.74 10.30
N TRP A 53 -7.92 -12.09 10.14
CA TRP A 53 -7.26 -11.94 8.84
C TRP A 53 -6.88 -13.27 8.20
N LYS A 54 -6.37 -14.23 8.98
CA LYS A 54 -6.09 -15.59 8.50
C LYS A 54 -7.37 -16.32 8.08
N SER A 55 -8.50 -16.10 8.75
CA SER A 55 -9.78 -16.67 8.37
C SER A 55 -10.24 -16.13 7.01
N TRP A 56 -10.17 -14.82 6.80
CA TRP A 56 -10.51 -14.19 5.52
C TRP A 56 -9.62 -14.66 4.38
N TYR A 57 -8.31 -14.77 4.63
CA TYR A 57 -7.37 -15.31 3.64
C TYR A 57 -7.75 -16.74 3.22
N ARG A 58 -8.02 -17.61 4.19
CA ARG A 58 -8.44 -19.01 3.91
C ARG A 58 -9.74 -19.11 3.14
N GLN A 59 -10.64 -18.14 3.26
CA GLN A 59 -11.88 -18.08 2.49
C GLN A 59 -11.67 -17.50 1.09
N ALA A 60 -10.75 -16.57 0.93
CA ALA A 60 -10.51 -15.87 -0.34
C ALA A 60 -9.70 -16.72 -1.34
N VAL A 61 -8.61 -17.35 -0.88
CA VAL A 61 -7.66 -18.05 -1.77
C VAL A 61 -8.28 -19.22 -2.57
N PRO A 62 -9.20 -20.02 -2.03
CA PRO A 62 -9.82 -21.09 -2.80
C PRO A 62 -10.80 -20.61 -3.90
N VAL A 63 -11.15 -19.32 -3.93
CA VAL A 63 -12.04 -18.80 -4.98
C VAL A 63 -11.29 -18.81 -6.31
N PRO A 64 -11.75 -19.55 -7.33
CA PRO A 64 -11.10 -19.58 -8.64
C PRO A 64 -11.08 -18.18 -9.24
N ALA A 65 -9.93 -17.74 -9.74
CA ALA A 65 -9.82 -16.40 -10.30
C ALA A 65 -10.65 -16.22 -11.58
N SER A 66 -10.80 -17.29 -12.37
CA SER A 66 -11.67 -17.32 -13.57
C SER A 66 -11.40 -16.11 -14.47
N VAL A 67 -10.15 -15.94 -14.85
CA VAL A 67 -9.64 -14.76 -15.56
C VAL A 67 -10.24 -14.65 -16.96
N ARG A 68 -10.55 -13.39 -17.35
CA ARG A 68 -10.81 -13.00 -18.74
C ARG A 68 -9.87 -11.88 -19.12
N LEU A 69 -9.24 -12.01 -20.28
CA LEU A 69 -8.28 -11.05 -20.83
C LEU A 69 -8.82 -10.44 -22.10
N THR A 70 -8.70 -9.13 -22.22
CA THR A 70 -8.94 -8.38 -23.48
C THR A 70 -7.69 -7.59 -23.79
N GLU A 71 -7.02 -7.90 -24.89
CA GLU A 71 -5.79 -7.21 -25.29
C GLU A 71 -6.10 -5.76 -25.65
N VAL A 72 -5.25 -4.85 -25.16
CA VAL A 72 -5.32 -3.42 -25.46
C VAL A 72 -4.01 -2.95 -26.09
N ALA A 73 -3.92 -1.68 -26.48
CA ALA A 73 -2.70 -1.16 -27.07
C ALA A 73 -1.47 -1.40 -26.16
N PRO A 74 -0.34 -1.84 -26.71
CA PRO A 74 0.87 -2.06 -25.94
C PRO A 74 1.41 -0.74 -25.36
N VAL A 75 2.02 -0.81 -24.18
CA VAL A 75 2.60 0.34 -23.48
C VAL A 75 4.06 0.03 -23.15
N GLU A 76 4.99 0.91 -23.49
CA GLU A 76 6.42 0.77 -23.21
C GLU A 76 7.00 -0.60 -23.60
N GLY A 77 6.60 -1.13 -24.79
CA GLY A 77 7.06 -2.41 -25.32
C GLY A 77 6.51 -3.65 -24.61
N ARG A 78 5.50 -3.49 -23.75
CA ARG A 78 4.80 -4.57 -23.07
C ARG A 78 3.44 -4.83 -23.71
N ARG A 79 3.05 -6.10 -23.85
CA ARG A 79 1.65 -6.45 -24.10
C ARG A 79 0.84 -6.15 -22.86
N VAL A 80 -0.27 -5.46 -23.01
CA VAL A 80 -1.18 -5.07 -21.94
C VAL A 80 -2.57 -5.61 -22.22
N TYR A 81 -3.24 -6.07 -21.18
CA TYR A 81 -4.60 -6.57 -21.20
C TYR A 81 -5.46 -5.84 -20.19
N GLU A 82 -6.68 -5.49 -20.51
CA GLU A 82 -7.72 -5.40 -19.48
C GLU A 82 -7.97 -6.81 -18.95
N ILE A 83 -7.90 -6.96 -17.63
CA ILE A 83 -8.15 -8.22 -16.94
C ILE A 83 -9.42 -8.09 -16.10
N GLU A 84 -10.27 -9.11 -16.18
CA GLU A 84 -11.42 -9.29 -15.30
C GLU A 84 -11.25 -10.60 -14.53
N HIS A 85 -11.43 -10.56 -13.22
CA HIS A 85 -11.28 -11.73 -12.36
C HIS A 85 -12.37 -11.80 -11.29
N ALA A 86 -12.65 -13.00 -10.79
CA ALA A 86 -13.59 -13.20 -9.70
C ALA A 86 -13.04 -12.66 -8.38
N ALA A 87 -13.92 -12.16 -7.53
CA ALA A 87 -13.65 -11.71 -6.18
C ALA A 87 -14.77 -12.14 -5.23
N THR A 88 -14.54 -11.98 -3.94
CA THR A 88 -15.52 -12.33 -2.89
C THR A 88 -16.86 -11.64 -3.11
N GLY A 89 -17.97 -12.33 -2.82
CA GLY A 89 -19.32 -11.81 -2.98
C GLY A 89 -19.86 -11.89 -4.40
N GLY A 90 -19.27 -12.72 -5.26
CA GLY A 90 -19.68 -12.88 -6.66
C GLY A 90 -19.32 -11.72 -7.56
N LEU A 91 -18.47 -10.80 -7.09
CA LEU A 91 -18.00 -9.66 -7.88
C LEU A 91 -17.00 -10.12 -8.95
N ARG A 92 -16.94 -9.37 -10.04
CA ARG A 92 -15.90 -9.47 -11.04
C ARG A 92 -15.17 -8.14 -11.12
N LEU A 93 -13.99 -8.10 -10.50
CA LEU A 93 -13.15 -6.92 -10.50
C LEU A 93 -12.32 -6.85 -11.76
N ARG A 94 -11.99 -5.63 -12.15
CA ARG A 94 -11.20 -5.31 -13.34
C ARG A 94 -9.92 -4.58 -12.97
N GLY A 95 -8.96 -4.64 -13.88
CA GLY A 95 -7.69 -3.96 -13.80
C GLY A 95 -6.93 -4.08 -15.10
N TRP A 96 -5.62 -3.96 -15.04
CA TRP A 96 -4.75 -4.25 -16.18
C TRP A 96 -3.69 -5.27 -15.80
N LEU A 97 -3.38 -6.15 -16.76
CA LEU A 97 -2.25 -7.07 -16.71
C LEU A 97 -1.26 -6.69 -17.80
N ALA A 98 -0.01 -6.45 -17.43
CA ALA A 98 1.07 -6.23 -18.39
C ALA A 98 2.08 -7.38 -18.30
N MET A 99 2.46 -7.91 -19.46
CA MET A 99 3.48 -8.95 -19.58
C MET A 99 4.90 -8.34 -19.55
N PRO A 100 5.96 -9.14 -19.37
CA PRO A 100 7.32 -8.64 -19.45
C PRO A 100 7.63 -7.92 -20.77
N ALA A 101 8.48 -6.90 -20.72
CA ALA A 101 8.98 -6.24 -21.92
C ALA A 101 9.74 -7.26 -22.77
N GLY A 102 9.47 -7.26 -24.11
CA GLY A 102 10.09 -8.21 -25.04
C GLY A 102 9.47 -9.61 -25.03
N GLY A 103 8.43 -9.90 -24.21
CA GLY A 103 7.62 -11.13 -24.33
C GLY A 103 8.24 -12.40 -23.76
N GLY A 104 9.24 -12.30 -22.89
CA GLY A 104 9.83 -13.46 -22.18
C GLY A 104 8.95 -13.96 -21.02
N GLU A 105 9.34 -15.10 -20.42
CA GLU A 105 8.76 -15.62 -19.20
C GLU A 105 9.00 -14.64 -18.04
N PRO A 106 7.99 -14.35 -17.20
CA PRO A 106 8.17 -13.43 -16.09
C PRO A 106 9.02 -14.04 -14.98
N ARG A 107 10.06 -13.30 -14.54
CA ARG A 107 10.86 -13.68 -13.38
C ARG A 107 10.10 -13.51 -12.06
N ALA A 108 9.11 -12.63 -12.03
CA ALA A 108 8.27 -12.33 -10.88
C ALA A 108 6.92 -11.77 -11.32
N GLY A 109 5.92 -11.90 -10.46
CA GLY A 109 4.67 -11.17 -10.56
C GLY A 109 4.64 -9.97 -9.61
N VAL A 110 4.20 -8.82 -10.09
CA VAL A 110 3.98 -7.64 -9.24
C VAL A 110 2.50 -7.35 -9.15
N VAL A 111 1.95 -7.31 -7.93
CA VAL A 111 0.62 -6.76 -7.69
C VAL A 111 0.78 -5.29 -7.32
N HIS A 112 0.29 -4.41 -8.17
CA HIS A 112 0.45 -2.97 -8.04
C HIS A 112 -0.87 -2.29 -7.66
N GLY A 113 -1.01 -1.92 -6.39
CA GLY A 113 -2.12 -1.11 -5.86
C GLY A 113 -2.00 0.36 -6.29
N HIS A 114 -3.07 1.13 -6.09
CA HIS A 114 -3.17 2.52 -6.51
C HIS A 114 -3.50 3.45 -5.34
N GLY A 115 -3.33 4.77 -5.52
CA GLY A 115 -3.82 5.81 -4.60
C GLY A 115 -5.35 5.86 -4.55
N TYR A 116 -5.92 6.56 -3.55
CA TYR A 116 -7.38 6.70 -3.43
C TYR A 116 -7.98 7.38 -4.66
N GLY A 117 -9.06 6.81 -5.19
CA GLY A 117 -9.69 7.24 -6.44
C GLY A 117 -9.41 6.32 -7.62
N GLY A 118 -8.42 5.44 -7.52
CA GLY A 118 -8.09 4.52 -8.61
C GLY A 118 -6.89 4.99 -9.45
N ARG A 119 -6.77 4.40 -10.62
CA ARG A 119 -5.83 4.82 -11.67
C ARG A 119 -6.51 4.75 -13.04
N GLU A 120 -6.01 5.55 -13.98
CA GLU A 120 -6.54 5.61 -15.34
C GLU A 120 -5.62 4.94 -16.37
N ALA A 121 -4.36 4.68 -16.01
CA ALA A 121 -3.36 4.08 -16.88
C ALA A 121 -2.37 3.20 -16.10
N VAL A 122 -1.67 2.32 -16.83
CA VAL A 122 -0.54 1.55 -16.31
C VAL A 122 0.67 2.46 -16.12
N ASP A 123 1.48 2.18 -15.10
CA ASP A 123 2.74 2.88 -14.80
C ASP A 123 3.82 1.89 -14.37
N PHE A 124 4.89 1.82 -15.13
CA PHE A 124 5.99 0.88 -14.92
C PHE A 124 7.20 1.49 -14.21
N SER A 125 7.12 2.73 -13.75
CA SER A 125 8.24 3.45 -13.16
C SER A 125 8.92 2.68 -12.01
N ARG A 126 8.14 1.94 -11.21
CA ARG A 126 8.61 1.14 -10.06
C ARG A 126 8.82 -0.34 -10.35
N VAL A 127 8.61 -0.79 -11.59
CA VAL A 127 8.60 -2.22 -11.93
C VAL A 127 9.74 -2.56 -12.89
N PRO A 128 10.49 -3.66 -12.67
CA PRO A 128 11.53 -4.10 -13.60
C PRO A 128 10.93 -4.65 -14.91
N GLY A 129 11.71 -4.60 -15.99
CA GLY A 129 11.29 -5.00 -17.34
C GLY A 129 10.85 -6.47 -17.45
N ASP A 130 11.44 -7.35 -16.66
CA ASP A 130 11.26 -8.81 -16.65
C ASP A 130 10.13 -9.30 -15.72
N ALA A 131 9.35 -8.43 -15.12
CA ALA A 131 8.21 -8.79 -14.30
C ALA A 131 6.88 -8.66 -15.06
N ALA A 132 5.93 -9.57 -14.81
CA ALA A 132 4.52 -9.37 -15.13
C ALA A 132 3.88 -8.49 -14.04
N VAL A 133 2.94 -7.63 -14.42
CA VAL A 133 2.34 -6.66 -13.49
C VAL A 133 0.83 -6.72 -13.53
N MET A 134 0.21 -7.02 -12.39
CA MET A 134 -1.22 -6.88 -12.16
C MET A 134 -1.50 -5.51 -11.53
N PHE A 135 -2.01 -4.57 -12.29
CA PHE A 135 -2.50 -3.30 -11.80
C PHE A 135 -3.91 -3.49 -11.25
N ALA A 136 -3.97 -3.88 -9.98
CA ALA A 136 -5.22 -4.17 -9.30
C ALA A 136 -5.98 -2.88 -9.01
N LEU A 137 -7.27 -2.83 -9.37
CA LEU A 137 -8.18 -1.75 -8.99
C LEU A 137 -9.08 -2.23 -7.86
N ALA A 138 -9.17 -1.41 -6.81
CA ALA A 138 -10.08 -1.66 -5.71
C ALA A 138 -11.55 -1.54 -6.16
N ARG A 139 -12.42 -2.29 -5.49
CA ARG A 139 -13.88 -2.15 -5.67
C ARG A 139 -14.32 -0.71 -5.47
N GLY A 140 -15.27 -0.25 -6.25
CA GLY A 140 -15.81 1.11 -6.20
C GLY A 140 -14.88 2.21 -6.73
N GLN A 141 -13.63 1.89 -7.16
CA GLN A 141 -12.65 2.90 -7.54
C GLN A 141 -12.12 2.72 -8.97
N GLY A 142 -11.68 3.83 -9.56
CA GLY A 142 -11.25 3.89 -10.95
C GLY A 142 -12.39 3.64 -11.94
N ARG A 143 -12.18 4.02 -13.18
CA ARG A 143 -13.21 3.91 -14.23
C ARG A 143 -13.75 2.47 -14.42
N LEU A 144 -12.89 1.47 -14.30
CA LEU A 144 -13.25 0.08 -14.58
C LEU A 144 -14.09 -0.56 -13.47
N ASN A 145 -13.96 -0.10 -12.20
CA ASN A 145 -14.69 -0.64 -11.05
C ASN A 145 -15.62 0.40 -10.39
N ALA A 146 -15.94 1.50 -11.08
CA ALA A 146 -16.82 2.56 -10.57
C ALA A 146 -18.15 1.98 -10.09
N GLY A 147 -18.49 2.18 -8.81
CA GLY A 147 -19.71 1.68 -8.20
C GLY A 147 -19.82 0.17 -8.03
N LEU A 148 -18.78 -0.59 -8.39
CA LEU A 148 -18.78 -2.05 -8.31
C LEU A 148 -18.42 -2.54 -6.89
N GLY A 149 -19.41 -3.02 -6.15
CA GLY A 149 -19.24 -3.60 -4.81
C GLY A 149 -18.92 -2.61 -3.71
N ALA A 150 -18.83 -1.31 -4.01
CA ALA A 150 -18.74 -0.19 -3.08
C ALA A 150 -19.13 1.11 -3.80
N PRO A 151 -19.55 2.18 -3.07
CA PRO A 151 -19.76 3.51 -3.64
C PRO A 151 -18.51 4.09 -4.30
N LEU A 152 -18.68 5.16 -5.07
CA LEU A 152 -17.57 5.96 -5.58
C LEU A 152 -16.82 6.68 -4.44
N PRO A 153 -15.55 7.08 -4.64
CA PRO A 153 -14.78 7.85 -3.65
C PRO A 153 -15.51 9.11 -3.15
N GLU A 154 -16.12 9.87 -4.05
CA GLU A 154 -16.92 11.06 -3.75
C GLU A 154 -18.21 10.76 -2.97
N ASP A 155 -18.78 9.58 -3.16
CA ASP A 155 -20.03 9.12 -2.54
C ASP A 155 -19.80 8.39 -1.20
N GLY A 156 -18.57 8.49 -0.64
CA GLY A 156 -18.29 7.99 0.71
C GLY A 156 -17.67 6.58 0.76
N HIS A 157 -17.05 6.12 -0.30
CA HIS A 157 -16.37 4.82 -0.36
C HIS A 157 -15.60 4.47 0.93
N VAL A 158 -14.78 5.40 1.47
CA VAL A 158 -13.94 5.15 2.65
C VAL A 158 -14.73 4.90 3.93
N LEU A 159 -16.02 5.25 3.97
CA LEU A 159 -16.92 5.03 5.11
C LEU A 159 -17.84 3.82 4.90
N PHE A 160 -17.83 3.20 3.71
CA PHE A 160 -18.77 2.15 3.37
C PHE A 160 -18.58 0.92 4.26
N GLY A 161 -19.61 0.60 5.05
CA GLY A 161 -19.65 -0.52 5.98
C GLY A 161 -18.79 -0.33 7.23
N ILE A 162 -18.39 0.91 7.59
CA ILE A 162 -17.50 1.23 8.73
C ILE A 162 -18.10 0.86 10.09
N GLU A 163 -19.38 0.58 10.15
CA GLU A 163 -20.12 0.16 11.35
C GLU A 163 -19.83 -1.29 11.77
N SER A 164 -19.19 -2.10 10.91
CA SER A 164 -18.91 -3.51 11.20
C SER A 164 -17.60 -3.99 10.59
N ILE A 165 -16.87 -4.82 11.33
CA ILE A 165 -15.65 -5.49 10.85
C ILE A 165 -15.95 -6.30 9.56
N ASP A 166 -17.10 -6.96 9.51
CA ASP A 166 -17.44 -7.84 8.38
C ASP A 166 -17.83 -7.08 7.10
N THR A 167 -18.22 -5.82 7.21
CA THR A 167 -18.72 -5.03 6.08
C THR A 167 -17.77 -3.93 5.62
N TYR A 168 -16.83 -3.52 6.47
CA TYR A 168 -15.97 -2.38 6.18
C TYR A 168 -15.15 -2.57 4.90
N VAL A 169 -15.25 -1.59 4.02
CA VAL A 169 -14.68 -1.63 2.67
C VAL A 169 -13.17 -1.85 2.65
N LEU A 170 -12.41 -1.35 3.63
CA LEU A 170 -10.95 -1.52 3.65
C LEU A 170 -10.56 -2.99 3.78
N GLY A 171 -11.30 -3.76 4.59
CA GLY A 171 -11.08 -5.22 4.67
C GLY A 171 -11.37 -5.90 3.35
N ARG A 172 -12.44 -5.50 2.67
CA ARG A 172 -12.78 -6.04 1.35
C ARG A 172 -11.73 -5.68 0.30
N CYS A 173 -11.20 -4.45 0.31
CA CYS A 173 -10.12 -4.05 -0.58
C CYS A 173 -8.80 -4.83 -0.32
N ALA A 174 -8.49 -5.16 0.93
CA ALA A 174 -7.33 -6.00 1.24
C ALA A 174 -7.53 -7.45 0.73
N VAL A 175 -8.73 -8.00 0.86
CA VAL A 175 -9.10 -9.31 0.28
C VAL A 175 -8.98 -9.30 -1.25
N ASP A 176 -9.33 -8.19 -1.90
CA ASP A 176 -9.21 -8.03 -3.36
C ASP A 176 -7.77 -8.13 -3.85
N ILE A 177 -6.78 -7.75 -3.03
CA ILE A 177 -5.35 -7.95 -3.37
C ILE A 177 -5.01 -9.44 -3.48
N TRP A 178 -5.56 -10.30 -2.61
CA TRP A 178 -5.35 -11.74 -2.70
C TRP A 178 -6.00 -12.35 -3.95
N HIS A 179 -7.18 -11.85 -4.34
CA HIS A 179 -7.82 -12.25 -5.60
C HIS A 179 -7.02 -11.78 -6.82
N ALA A 180 -6.49 -10.55 -6.79
CA ALA A 180 -5.61 -10.04 -7.84
C ALA A 180 -4.30 -10.86 -7.95
N ALA A 181 -3.73 -11.28 -6.81
CA ALA A 181 -2.59 -12.17 -6.77
C ALA A 181 -2.93 -13.55 -7.38
N SER A 182 -4.11 -14.11 -7.06
CA SER A 182 -4.58 -15.38 -7.66
C SER A 182 -4.83 -15.25 -9.16
N ALA A 183 -5.39 -14.11 -9.60
CA ALA A 183 -5.59 -13.83 -11.03
C ALA A 183 -4.26 -13.71 -11.79
N LEU A 184 -3.26 -13.06 -11.18
CA LEU A 184 -1.93 -12.96 -11.76
C LEU A 184 -1.30 -14.35 -11.91
N THR A 185 -1.31 -15.17 -10.86
CA THR A 185 -0.73 -16.53 -10.92
C THR A 185 -1.49 -17.48 -11.85
N GLU A 186 -2.81 -17.31 -12.03
CA GLU A 186 -3.57 -18.08 -13.04
C GLU A 186 -3.04 -17.82 -14.47
N VAL A 187 -2.58 -16.62 -14.76
CA VAL A 187 -2.07 -16.24 -16.10
C VAL A 187 -0.60 -16.57 -16.30
N VAL A 188 0.24 -16.29 -15.28
CA VAL A 188 1.71 -16.35 -15.46
C VAL A 188 2.37 -17.55 -14.76
N GLY A 189 1.57 -18.42 -14.13
CA GLY A 189 2.09 -19.55 -13.39
C GLY A 189 2.56 -19.17 -11.97
N ASP A 190 3.20 -20.14 -11.31
CA ASP A 190 3.66 -20.02 -9.93
C ASP A 190 5.04 -19.31 -9.90
N VAL A 191 5.01 -17.99 -9.92
CA VAL A 191 6.18 -17.12 -9.79
C VAL A 191 6.13 -16.37 -8.45
N PRO A 192 7.28 -16.02 -7.85
CA PRO A 192 7.27 -15.22 -6.62
C PRO A 192 6.61 -13.86 -6.86
N LEU A 193 5.75 -13.45 -5.92
CA LEU A 193 5.02 -12.19 -6.02
C LEU A 193 5.68 -11.09 -5.20
N TYR A 194 5.59 -9.86 -5.70
CA TYR A 194 6.00 -8.65 -5.00
C TYR A 194 4.84 -7.65 -5.00
N TYR A 195 4.67 -6.92 -3.90
CA TYR A 195 3.63 -5.91 -3.79
C TYR A 195 4.23 -4.50 -3.93
N VAL A 196 3.54 -3.62 -4.67
CA VAL A 196 3.82 -2.18 -4.69
C VAL A 196 2.51 -1.45 -4.46
N GLY A 197 2.47 -0.49 -3.54
CA GLY A 197 1.26 0.32 -3.33
C GLY A 197 1.58 1.70 -2.79
N GLU A 198 0.84 2.70 -3.26
CA GLU A 198 1.00 4.09 -2.86
C GLU A 198 -0.24 4.57 -2.11
N SER A 199 -0.06 5.36 -1.05
CA SER A 199 -1.13 6.00 -0.29
C SER A 199 -2.17 4.99 0.20
N PHE A 200 -3.38 5.01 -0.34
CA PHE A 200 -4.41 3.99 -0.13
C PHE A 200 -3.86 2.59 -0.39
N GLY A 201 -3.23 2.36 -1.56
CA GLY A 201 -2.62 1.08 -1.89
C GLY A 201 -1.50 0.70 -0.93
N GLY A 202 -0.73 1.66 -0.41
CA GLY A 202 0.30 1.42 0.61
C GLY A 202 -0.30 0.86 1.89
N GLY A 203 -1.39 1.46 2.39
CA GLY A 203 -2.11 0.98 3.56
C GLY A 203 -2.81 -0.37 3.34
N ILE A 204 -3.47 -0.55 2.20
CA ILE A 204 -4.10 -1.82 1.82
C ILE A 204 -3.05 -2.94 1.70
N GLY A 205 -1.86 -2.64 1.15
CA GLY A 205 -0.75 -3.58 1.11
C GLY A 205 -0.27 -4.00 2.50
N ALA A 206 -0.14 -3.05 3.44
CA ALA A 206 0.20 -3.36 4.83
C ALA A 206 -0.83 -4.29 5.48
N LEU A 207 -2.13 -4.15 5.15
CA LEU A 207 -3.20 -5.04 5.63
C LEU A 207 -3.17 -6.41 4.97
N ALA A 208 -2.84 -6.53 3.68
CA ALA A 208 -2.98 -7.76 2.90
C ALA A 208 -1.73 -8.66 2.91
N VAL A 209 -0.53 -8.08 2.73
CA VAL A 209 0.73 -8.83 2.53
C VAL A 209 1.08 -9.77 3.68
N PRO A 210 0.84 -9.46 4.98
CA PRO A 210 1.23 -10.33 6.09
C PRO A 210 0.65 -11.74 6.05
N TRP A 211 -0.44 -11.95 5.36
CA TRP A 211 -1.22 -13.20 5.39
C TRP A 211 -0.98 -14.09 4.17
N ASP A 212 -0.44 -13.54 3.07
CA ASP A 212 -0.25 -14.24 1.81
C ASP A 212 1.24 -14.56 1.56
N ARG A 213 1.59 -15.82 1.67
CA ARG A 213 2.97 -16.31 1.54
C ARG A 213 3.52 -16.27 0.10
N ARG A 214 2.68 -16.00 -0.89
CA ARG A 214 3.13 -15.80 -2.28
C ARG A 214 3.96 -14.53 -2.43
N PHE A 215 3.73 -13.51 -1.58
CA PHE A 215 4.53 -12.30 -1.56
C PHE A 215 5.88 -12.55 -0.90
N VAL A 216 6.96 -12.20 -1.60
CA VAL A 216 8.35 -12.32 -1.13
C VAL A 216 8.93 -10.98 -0.69
N GLY A 217 8.20 -9.89 -0.89
CA GLY A 217 8.55 -8.54 -0.45
C GLY A 217 7.49 -7.53 -0.85
N ALA A 218 7.63 -6.30 -0.35
CA ALA A 218 6.73 -5.19 -0.68
C ALA A 218 7.43 -3.83 -0.69
N THR A 219 6.86 -2.86 -1.43
CA THR A 219 7.13 -1.43 -1.30
C THR A 219 5.83 -0.70 -0.97
N LEU A 220 5.80 -0.01 0.16
CA LEU A 220 4.67 0.77 0.65
C LEU A 220 5.06 2.25 0.62
N VAL A 221 4.43 3.02 -0.25
CA VAL A 221 4.74 4.44 -0.48
C VAL A 221 3.71 5.29 0.23
N VAL A 222 4.15 6.16 1.13
CA VAL A 222 3.31 7.05 1.96
C VAL A 222 2.04 6.36 2.48
N PRO A 223 2.16 5.20 3.18
CA PRO A 223 1.04 4.30 3.44
C PRO A 223 -0.04 4.95 4.31
N SER A 224 -1.30 4.85 3.88
CA SER A 224 -2.48 5.27 4.64
C SER A 224 -2.84 4.29 5.77
N PHE A 225 -3.81 4.66 6.59
CA PHE A 225 -4.45 3.82 7.62
C PHE A 225 -3.56 3.40 8.79
N GLY A 226 -2.37 3.99 8.95
CA GLY A 226 -1.54 3.73 10.11
C GLY A 226 -1.96 4.57 11.32
N HIS A 227 -2.04 3.93 12.50
CA HIS A 227 -2.28 4.53 13.80
C HIS A 227 -3.57 5.37 13.87
N TYR A 228 -4.71 4.73 13.70
CA TYR A 228 -6.00 5.43 13.63
C TYR A 228 -6.31 6.34 14.83
N ASP A 229 -5.90 6.01 16.05
CA ASP A 229 -6.15 6.86 17.22
C ASP A 229 -5.44 8.22 17.09
N LEU A 230 -4.15 8.19 16.71
CA LEU A 230 -3.38 9.40 16.44
C LEU A 230 -3.91 10.13 15.20
N ARG A 231 -4.16 9.39 14.12
CA ARG A 231 -4.65 9.96 12.86
C ARG A 231 -6.01 10.66 13.02
N ASN A 232 -6.93 10.12 13.81
CA ASN A 232 -8.23 10.72 14.07
C ASN A 232 -8.16 11.98 14.94
N SER A 233 -7.01 12.28 15.57
CA SER A 233 -6.75 13.54 16.26
C SER A 233 -6.22 14.65 15.33
N LEU A 234 -5.71 14.28 14.15
CA LEU A 234 -5.04 15.19 13.21
C LEU A 234 -5.99 15.51 12.04
N ALA A 235 -6.34 16.78 11.88
CA ALA A 235 -7.07 17.25 10.70
C ALA A 235 -6.22 17.06 9.45
N CYS A 236 -6.78 16.53 8.37
CA CYS A 236 -6.07 16.27 7.12
C CYS A 236 -6.96 16.55 5.91
N ASP A 237 -6.47 16.25 4.71
CA ASP A 237 -7.24 16.41 3.49
C ASP A 237 -7.79 15.07 2.99
N GLY A 238 -8.79 15.11 2.11
CA GLY A 238 -9.29 13.95 1.39
C GLY A 238 -10.05 12.92 2.25
N SER A 239 -9.87 11.64 1.91
CA SER A 239 -10.63 10.53 2.51
C SER A 239 -10.36 10.35 4.01
N GLY A 240 -9.15 10.68 4.46
CA GLY A 240 -8.79 10.59 5.88
C GLY A 240 -9.58 11.56 6.76
N GLU A 241 -9.86 12.76 6.28
CA GLU A 241 -10.69 13.74 6.99
C GLU A 241 -12.15 13.26 7.11
N ARG A 242 -12.67 12.56 6.09
CA ARG A 242 -14.00 11.96 6.17
C ARG A 242 -14.08 10.92 7.30
N VAL A 243 -13.05 10.08 7.45
CA VAL A 243 -12.98 9.09 8.55
C VAL A 243 -12.88 9.81 9.90
N ARG A 244 -12.01 10.81 10.01
CA ARG A 244 -11.85 11.62 11.24
C ARG A 244 -13.18 12.26 11.66
N SER A 245 -13.84 12.94 10.74
CA SER A 245 -15.13 13.59 11.01
C SER A 245 -16.23 12.59 11.38
N HIS A 246 -16.27 11.42 10.71
CA HIS A 246 -17.20 10.35 11.05
C HIS A 246 -16.97 9.83 12.48
N VAL A 247 -15.73 9.55 12.87
CA VAL A 247 -15.37 9.06 14.21
C VAL A 247 -15.69 10.09 15.32
N GLN A 248 -15.66 11.38 15.02
CA GLN A 248 -16.09 12.41 15.97
C GLN A 248 -17.60 12.33 16.28
N LEU A 249 -18.40 11.96 15.31
CA LEU A 249 -19.85 11.80 15.43
C LEU A 249 -20.24 10.39 15.89
N HIS A 250 -19.43 9.40 15.58
CA HIS A 250 -19.63 7.97 15.79
C HIS A 250 -18.39 7.34 16.41
N PRO A 251 -18.11 7.61 17.70
CA PRO A 251 -16.87 7.16 18.37
C PRO A 251 -16.73 5.62 18.46
N GLU A 252 -17.83 4.88 18.37
CA GLU A 252 -17.87 3.41 18.33
C GLU A 252 -17.17 2.84 17.10
N ALA A 253 -17.09 3.59 15.99
CA ALA A 253 -16.36 3.18 14.78
C ALA A 253 -14.85 2.94 15.04
N ARG A 254 -14.29 3.48 16.13
CA ARG A 254 -12.89 3.23 16.53
C ARG A 254 -12.61 1.76 16.76
N GLU A 255 -13.56 1.03 17.34
CA GLU A 255 -13.39 -0.42 17.59
C GLU A 255 -13.27 -1.20 16.28
N VAL A 256 -14.02 -0.80 15.25
CA VAL A 256 -13.90 -1.40 13.90
C VAL A 256 -12.56 -1.02 13.27
N LEU A 257 -12.18 0.25 13.32
CA LEU A 257 -10.94 0.75 12.71
C LEU A 257 -9.68 0.08 13.26
N ARG A 258 -9.66 -0.36 14.52
CA ARG A 258 -8.53 -1.12 15.11
C ARG A 258 -8.22 -2.41 14.36
N TYR A 259 -9.20 -3.01 13.69
CA TYR A 259 -9.00 -4.21 12.86
C TYR A 259 -8.44 -3.89 11.47
N PHE A 260 -8.41 -2.62 11.08
CA PHE A 260 -7.94 -2.13 9.78
C PHE A 260 -6.78 -1.13 9.92
N ASP A 261 -6.10 -1.17 11.06
CA ASP A 261 -4.93 -0.33 11.30
C ASP A 261 -3.69 -0.94 10.61
N ALA A 262 -3.15 -0.19 9.65
CA ALA A 262 -2.01 -0.63 8.86
C ALA A 262 -0.72 -0.76 9.69
N SER A 263 -0.55 0.03 10.77
CA SER A 263 0.60 -0.08 11.65
C SER A 263 0.56 -1.35 12.49
N THR A 264 -0.65 -1.73 12.95
CA THR A 264 -0.89 -3.02 13.61
C THR A 264 -0.58 -4.18 12.67
N ALA A 265 -1.15 -4.17 11.46
CA ALA A 265 -0.95 -5.23 10.48
C ALA A 265 0.53 -5.39 10.08
N ALA A 266 1.28 -4.29 9.99
CA ALA A 266 2.69 -4.30 9.67
C ALA A 266 3.54 -5.08 10.69
N THR A 267 3.11 -5.22 11.95
CA THR A 267 3.81 -6.04 12.96
C THR A 267 3.76 -7.55 12.67
N PHE A 268 2.91 -7.99 11.75
CA PHE A 268 2.77 -9.39 11.32
C PHE A 268 3.52 -9.71 10.02
N LEU A 269 4.21 -8.74 9.41
CA LEU A 269 4.99 -8.94 8.18
C LEU A 269 6.11 -9.95 8.39
N LYS A 270 6.40 -10.74 7.36
CA LYS A 270 7.39 -11.84 7.38
C LYS A 270 8.33 -11.81 6.17
N VAL A 271 8.31 -10.72 5.45
CA VAL A 271 9.10 -10.51 4.23
C VAL A 271 9.77 -9.15 4.28
N PRO A 272 10.86 -8.92 3.54
CA PRO A 272 11.46 -7.60 3.43
C PRO A 272 10.45 -6.56 2.90
N VAL A 273 10.41 -5.39 3.53
CA VAL A 273 9.49 -4.30 3.14
C VAL A 273 10.24 -2.99 3.07
N ARG A 274 10.15 -2.35 1.91
CA ARG A 274 10.53 -0.96 1.73
C ARG A 274 9.35 -0.07 2.07
N VAL A 275 9.56 0.91 2.96
CA VAL A 275 8.55 1.92 3.29
C VAL A 275 9.11 3.29 2.96
N GLU A 276 8.40 4.04 2.12
CA GLU A 276 8.71 5.45 1.81
C GLU A 276 7.77 6.33 2.64
N CYS A 277 8.32 7.08 3.60
CA CYS A 277 7.55 7.97 4.48
C CYS A 277 7.89 9.43 4.19
N ALA A 278 6.90 10.30 4.22
CA ALA A 278 7.07 11.74 4.05
C ALA A 278 7.16 12.46 5.40
N LEU A 279 8.00 13.52 5.46
CA LEU A 279 8.09 14.40 6.64
C LEU A 279 7.01 15.50 6.65
N TRP A 280 6.39 15.75 5.51
CA TRP A 280 5.33 16.74 5.34
C TRP A 280 4.26 16.19 4.40
N ASP A 281 3.01 16.09 4.86
CA ASP A 281 1.91 15.54 4.05
C ASP A 281 0.56 15.89 4.68
N ASN A 282 -0.28 16.62 3.95
CA ASN A 282 -1.61 17.03 4.42
C ASN A 282 -2.71 15.97 4.14
N HIS A 283 -2.46 14.99 3.29
CA HIS A 283 -3.43 13.93 2.95
C HIS A 283 -3.26 12.72 3.85
N VAL A 284 -2.02 12.28 4.01
CA VAL A 284 -1.67 11.18 4.91
C VAL A 284 -0.66 11.70 5.94
N PRO A 285 -1.12 12.19 7.09
CA PRO A 285 -0.22 12.76 8.11
C PRO A 285 0.98 11.87 8.41
N PRO A 286 2.21 12.43 8.45
CA PRO A 286 3.45 11.68 8.66
C PRO A 286 3.43 10.70 9.83
N PRO A 287 2.84 11.02 11.01
CA PRO A 287 2.79 10.08 12.14
C PRO A 287 2.18 8.72 11.80
N GLY A 288 1.13 8.70 10.95
CA GLY A 288 0.50 7.45 10.50
C GLY A 288 1.41 6.65 9.56
N GLN A 289 2.11 7.31 8.64
CA GLN A 289 3.06 6.64 7.73
C GLN A 289 4.22 6.00 8.50
N PHE A 290 4.81 6.75 9.44
CA PHE A 290 5.92 6.28 10.26
C PHE A 290 5.48 5.17 11.22
N ALA A 291 4.26 5.19 11.74
CA ALA A 291 3.72 4.09 12.54
C ALA A 291 3.71 2.76 11.75
N VAL A 292 3.40 2.80 10.43
CA VAL A 292 3.50 1.61 9.57
C VAL A 292 4.95 1.13 9.43
N ALA A 293 5.90 2.04 9.17
CA ALA A 293 7.32 1.70 9.09
C ALA A 293 7.84 1.12 10.42
N ASN A 294 7.47 1.71 11.53
CA ASN A 294 7.84 1.24 12.87
C ASN A 294 7.19 -0.12 13.20
N GLY A 295 5.99 -0.40 12.66
CA GLY A 295 5.39 -1.74 12.70
C GLY A 295 6.22 -2.79 11.98
N VAL A 296 6.78 -2.47 10.80
CA VAL A 296 7.73 -3.35 10.10
C VAL A 296 9.02 -3.54 10.92
N ALA A 297 9.56 -2.48 11.52
CA ALA A 297 10.74 -2.57 12.39
C ALA A 297 10.47 -3.46 13.61
N CYS A 298 9.27 -3.38 14.20
CA CYS A 298 8.83 -4.25 15.28
C CYS A 298 8.81 -5.73 14.84
N ALA A 299 8.22 -6.05 13.68
CA ALA A 299 8.22 -7.39 13.12
C ALA A 299 9.66 -7.89 12.84
N SER A 300 10.55 -7.02 12.37
CA SER A 300 11.96 -7.33 12.16
C SER A 300 12.66 -7.71 13.46
N SER A 301 12.42 -6.96 14.54
CA SER A 301 13.02 -7.23 15.86
C SER A 301 12.56 -8.56 16.48
N GLN A 302 11.38 -9.04 16.08
CA GLN A 302 10.83 -10.33 16.51
C GLN A 302 11.41 -11.53 15.73
N GLY A 303 12.25 -11.30 14.74
CA GLY A 303 12.86 -12.38 13.92
C GLY A 303 11.85 -13.10 13.02
N LEU A 304 10.73 -12.46 12.66
CA LEU A 304 9.68 -13.05 11.81
C LEU A 304 10.02 -13.11 10.31
N GLY A 305 11.21 -12.63 9.92
CA GLY A 305 11.68 -12.59 8.52
C GLY A 305 11.38 -11.25 7.82
N ALA A 306 10.77 -10.28 8.51
CA ALA A 306 10.67 -8.92 8.03
C ALA A 306 12.03 -8.21 8.12
N GLU A 307 12.30 -7.34 7.13
CA GLU A 307 13.41 -6.39 7.13
C GLU A 307 12.88 -5.04 6.67
N LEU A 308 13.15 -3.98 7.41
CA LEU A 308 12.74 -2.62 7.04
C LEU A 308 13.81 -1.93 6.20
N ASP A 309 13.45 -1.54 4.97
CA ASP A 309 14.18 -0.55 4.15
C ASP A 309 13.39 0.77 4.20
N LEU A 310 13.76 1.68 5.11
CA LEU A 310 13.06 2.96 5.30
C LEU A 310 13.68 4.05 4.43
N ASP A 311 12.85 4.69 3.60
CA ASP A 311 13.20 5.90 2.84
C ASP A 311 12.36 7.08 3.34
N ILE A 312 13.04 8.16 3.71
CA ILE A 312 12.39 9.36 4.25
C ILE A 312 12.39 10.43 3.17
N GLN A 313 11.19 10.79 2.71
CA GLN A 313 10.94 11.78 1.67
C GLN A 313 10.69 13.16 2.29
N PRO A 314 11.11 14.26 1.63
CA PRO A 314 10.81 15.61 2.11
C PRO A 314 9.32 15.88 2.29
N ALA A 315 8.49 15.52 1.29
CA ALA A 315 7.04 15.68 1.34
C ALA A 315 6.33 14.59 0.53
N GLY A 316 5.06 14.33 0.89
CA GLY A 316 4.14 13.44 0.20
C GLY A 316 2.93 14.18 -0.36
N HIS A 317 2.26 13.60 -1.36
CA HIS A 317 1.03 14.10 -2.02
C HIS A 317 1.11 15.55 -2.54
N VAL A 318 2.31 16.11 -2.70
CA VAL A 318 2.52 17.47 -3.17
C VAL A 318 3.82 17.58 -3.98
N GLU A 319 3.82 18.46 -4.98
CA GLU A 319 5.03 18.77 -5.74
C GLU A 319 5.91 19.74 -4.95
N TYR A 320 7.23 19.54 -4.98
CA TYR A 320 8.20 20.42 -4.33
C TYR A 320 9.48 20.58 -5.18
N PRO A 321 10.27 21.64 -4.97
CA PRO A 321 11.51 21.85 -5.72
C PRO A 321 12.49 20.68 -5.56
N GLY A 322 12.92 20.09 -6.68
CA GLY A 322 13.86 18.96 -6.68
C GLY A 322 13.21 17.58 -6.49
N ILE A 323 11.90 17.45 -6.57
CA ILE A 323 11.18 16.17 -6.43
C ILE A 323 11.57 15.13 -7.49
N GLN A 324 11.88 15.54 -8.74
CA GLN A 324 12.13 14.59 -9.83
C GLN A 324 13.33 13.66 -9.57
N PRO A 325 14.53 14.15 -9.19
CA PRO A 325 15.63 13.25 -8.85
C PRO A 325 15.31 12.36 -7.63
N VAL A 326 14.52 12.83 -6.67
CA VAL A 326 14.07 12.03 -5.52
C VAL A 326 13.16 10.89 -5.98
N ARG A 327 12.17 11.18 -6.84
CA ARG A 327 11.30 10.16 -7.45
C ARG A 327 12.08 9.12 -8.24
N GLN A 328 13.02 9.53 -9.09
CA GLN A 328 13.82 8.59 -9.87
C GLN A 328 14.67 7.68 -8.98
N ALA A 329 15.25 8.22 -7.92
CA ALA A 329 15.97 7.43 -6.93
C ALA A 329 15.05 6.42 -6.20
N ALA A 330 13.83 6.82 -5.82
CA ALA A 330 12.84 5.96 -5.19
C ALA A 330 12.38 4.83 -6.13
N TYR A 331 12.17 5.13 -7.42
CA TYR A 331 11.83 4.12 -8.44
C TYR A 331 12.95 3.09 -8.61
N ALA A 332 14.20 3.54 -8.73
CA ALA A 332 15.35 2.65 -8.80
C ALA A 332 15.51 1.80 -7.54
N ALA A 333 15.30 2.39 -6.36
CA ALA A 333 15.37 1.70 -5.07
C ALA A 333 14.28 0.63 -4.92
N THR A 334 13.04 0.89 -5.39
CA THR A 334 11.97 -0.11 -5.42
C THR A 334 12.36 -1.32 -6.28
N LYS A 335 12.88 -1.08 -7.50
CA LYS A 335 13.33 -2.16 -8.40
C LYS A 335 14.47 -2.97 -7.77
N ALA A 336 15.43 -2.31 -7.14
CA ALA A 336 16.53 -2.97 -6.45
C ALA A 336 16.06 -3.78 -5.23
N HIS A 337 15.10 -3.25 -4.44
CA HIS A 337 14.52 -3.97 -3.31
C HIS A 337 13.76 -5.22 -3.75
N LEU A 338 12.98 -5.14 -4.84
CA LEU A 338 12.33 -6.29 -5.46
C LEU A 338 13.38 -7.35 -5.84
N GLY A 339 14.46 -6.97 -6.54
CA GLY A 339 15.53 -7.90 -6.92
C GLY A 339 16.13 -8.63 -5.70
N ARG A 340 16.48 -7.89 -4.63
CA ARG A 340 17.00 -8.50 -3.38
C ARG A 340 15.98 -9.43 -2.71
N SER A 341 14.69 -9.07 -2.74
CA SER A 341 13.63 -9.92 -2.17
C SER A 341 13.50 -11.26 -2.89
N LEU A 342 13.58 -11.25 -4.24
CA LEU A 342 13.59 -12.47 -5.05
C LEU A 342 14.81 -13.37 -4.74
N GLU A 343 16.00 -12.79 -4.68
CA GLU A 343 17.24 -13.52 -4.35
C GLU A 343 17.16 -14.12 -2.94
N GLY A 344 16.63 -13.36 -1.97
CA GLY A 344 16.40 -13.83 -0.61
C GLY A 344 15.41 -14.98 -0.55
N ALA A 345 14.33 -14.93 -1.33
CA ALA A 345 13.35 -16.02 -1.41
C ALA A 345 13.94 -17.28 -2.01
N ALA A 346 14.70 -17.17 -3.11
CA ALA A 346 15.35 -18.29 -3.76
C ALA A 346 16.39 -19.01 -2.84
N ARG A 347 17.02 -18.27 -1.92
CA ARG A 347 17.95 -18.89 -0.92
C ARG A 347 17.21 -19.60 0.23
N ARG A 348 15.92 -19.35 0.43
CA ARG A 348 15.10 -19.99 1.49
C ARG A 348 14.27 -21.18 1.00
N ALA A 349 14.06 -21.31 -0.31
CA ALA A 349 13.39 -22.42 -0.96
C ALA A 349 14.34 -23.62 -1.16
#